data_64e22bed0f3b4c06a107249494224ecf
#
_entry.id   64e22bed0f3b4c06a107249494224ecf
#
_cell.length_a   1.000
_cell.length_b   1.000
_cell.length_c   1.000
_cell.angle_alpha   90.00
_cell.angle_beta   90.00
_cell.angle_gamma   90.00
#
_symmetry.space_group_name_H-M   'P 1'
#
loop_
_entity.id
_entity.type
_entity.pdbx_description
1 polymer ?
#
loop_
_entity_poly.entity_id
_entity_poly.type
_entity_poly.pdbx_seq_one_letter_code
_entity_poly.pdbx_strand_id
1 'polypeptide(L)'
;VFKKLNLTTLLLLIAPPLFWAGNFVIGRIVRDDIGPMSLSFWRWLIAFCFLLPFTYKHIKSDWSLYKQHKFFVLKTAIVGVTAFNTLVYLGLHGTTATNALLLNSTVPVLIILFGLLFYKQRLYTLPTIGLILSLIGVATIISNGNLQTLINFSFNPGDIIVFVAMICWAIYTLWMKSTPQGMNRTALTSVQIAIAVIALFPLWLWESGAQLPIYLNSNAKLALLYVGIFPSVIAYVCYSLAISRVGPMLTGLFIHLMPVFGVILAAVFAKESIHAYHLIGIALIAFGLILSSRHS
;
A
#
# COMPACT_ATOMS: atom_id res chain seq x y z
N VAL A 1 -10.63 26.93 7.81
CA VAL A 1 -10.33 26.50 9.19
C VAL A 1 -9.33 25.36 9.10
N PHE A 2 -8.04 25.63 9.46
CA PHE A 2 -6.99 24.63 9.53
C PHE A 2 -7.32 23.61 10.63
N LYS A 3 -7.83 22.44 10.28
CA LYS A 3 -7.74 21.29 11.18
C LYS A 3 -6.25 20.92 11.25
N LYS A 4 -5.54 21.39 12.28
CA LYS A 4 -4.17 20.93 12.56
C LYS A 4 -4.23 19.41 12.66
N LEU A 5 -3.54 18.71 11.77
CA LEU A 5 -3.35 17.26 11.88
C LEU A 5 -2.75 17.01 13.26
N ASN A 6 -3.48 16.32 14.14
CA ASN A 6 -2.92 15.94 15.43
C ASN A 6 -1.85 14.87 15.21
N LEU A 7 -0.95 14.73 16.19
CA LEU A 7 0.17 13.77 16.12
C LEU A 7 -0.30 12.35 15.78
N THR A 8 -1.40 11.91 16.36
CA THR A 8 -1.97 10.58 16.10
C THR A 8 -2.35 10.41 14.63
N THR A 9 -3.02 11.40 14.03
CA THR A 9 -3.39 11.33 12.61
C THR A 9 -2.17 11.37 11.70
N LEU A 10 -1.15 12.15 12.06
CA LEU A 10 0.11 12.20 11.31
C LEU A 10 0.83 10.84 11.36
N LEU A 11 0.89 10.19 12.52
CA LEU A 11 1.45 8.84 12.65
C LEU A 11 0.68 7.81 11.80
N LEU A 12 -0.66 7.88 11.77
CA LEU A 12 -1.47 7.01 10.94
C LEU A 12 -1.23 7.22 9.44
N LEU A 13 -0.84 8.43 9.02
CA LEU A 13 -0.53 8.76 7.62
C LEU A 13 0.90 8.37 7.22
N ILE A 14 1.87 8.46 8.15
CA ILE A 14 3.29 8.22 7.88
C ILE A 14 3.66 6.73 7.99
N ALA A 15 3.06 6.00 8.94
CA ALA A 15 3.40 4.60 9.17
C ALA A 15 3.17 3.68 7.94
N PRO A 16 2.04 3.77 7.20
CA PRO A 16 1.84 2.94 6.02
C PRO A 16 2.94 3.07 4.96
N PRO A 17 3.27 4.26 4.43
CA PRO A 17 4.32 4.39 3.41
C PRO A 17 5.70 3.96 3.91
N LEU A 18 6.02 4.13 5.19
CA LEU A 18 7.26 3.63 5.77
C LEU A 18 7.37 2.10 5.67
N PHE A 19 6.34 1.38 6.13
CA PHE A 19 6.35 -0.08 6.10
C PHE A 19 6.21 -0.65 4.69
N TRP A 20 5.46 0.02 3.80
CA TRP A 20 5.33 -0.41 2.41
C TRP A 20 6.60 -0.16 1.59
N ALA A 21 7.38 0.89 1.87
CA ALA A 21 8.70 1.06 1.27
C ALA A 21 9.59 -0.17 1.54
N GLY A 22 9.65 -0.63 2.79
CA GLY A 22 10.35 -1.87 3.14
C GLY A 22 9.77 -3.12 2.47
N ASN A 23 8.43 -3.20 2.30
CA ASN A 23 7.80 -4.34 1.63
C ASN A 23 8.21 -4.50 0.16
N PHE A 24 8.35 -3.40 -0.59
CA PHE A 24 8.81 -3.45 -1.99
C PHE A 24 10.26 -3.95 -2.07
N VAL A 25 11.13 -3.46 -1.19
CA VAL A 25 12.54 -3.90 -1.13
C VAL A 25 12.62 -5.39 -0.78
N ILE A 26 11.94 -5.81 0.29
CA ILE A 26 11.98 -7.19 0.75
C ILE A 26 11.33 -8.13 -0.25
N GLY A 27 10.17 -7.77 -0.81
CA GLY A 27 9.48 -8.58 -1.82
C GLY A 27 10.37 -8.84 -3.04
N ARG A 28 11.23 -7.88 -3.41
CA ARG A 28 12.20 -8.08 -4.49
C ARG A 28 13.37 -8.98 -4.09
N ILE A 29 13.87 -8.86 -2.85
CA ILE A 29 14.99 -9.70 -2.37
C ILE A 29 14.60 -11.17 -2.33
N VAL A 30 13.38 -11.49 -1.88
CA VAL A 30 12.95 -12.89 -1.67
C VAL A 30 12.20 -13.48 -2.86
N ARG A 31 12.09 -12.78 -3.98
CA ARG A 31 11.31 -13.24 -5.14
C ARG A 31 11.80 -14.55 -5.75
N ASP A 32 13.11 -14.80 -5.68
CA ASP A 32 13.73 -16.01 -6.22
C ASP A 32 13.70 -17.18 -5.20
N ASP A 33 13.45 -16.88 -3.91
CA ASP A 33 13.33 -17.87 -2.84
C ASP A 33 11.88 -18.35 -2.64
N ILE A 34 10.88 -17.50 -2.96
CA ILE A 34 9.48 -17.79 -2.71
C ILE A 34 8.59 -17.22 -3.83
N GLY A 35 7.73 -18.07 -4.38
CA GLY A 35 6.80 -17.67 -5.44
C GLY A 35 5.78 -16.60 -4.98
N PRO A 36 5.22 -15.82 -5.92
CA PRO A 36 4.34 -14.69 -5.61
C PRO A 36 3.05 -15.09 -4.88
N MET A 37 2.46 -16.23 -5.23
CA MET A 37 1.25 -16.74 -4.56
C MET A 37 1.58 -17.24 -3.16
N SER A 38 2.70 -17.93 -3.01
CA SER A 38 3.20 -18.41 -1.72
C SER A 38 3.54 -17.27 -0.79
N LEU A 39 4.25 -16.25 -1.28
CA LEU A 39 4.56 -15.05 -0.50
C LEU A 39 3.27 -14.31 -0.07
N SER A 40 2.30 -14.16 -0.97
CA SER A 40 1.01 -13.56 -0.67
C SER A 40 0.23 -14.36 0.37
N PHE A 41 0.13 -15.68 0.23
CA PHE A 41 -0.60 -16.53 1.16
C PHE A 41 0.01 -16.50 2.56
N TRP A 42 1.30 -16.77 2.69
CA TRP A 42 1.97 -16.86 3.99
C TRP A 42 2.01 -15.53 4.72
N ARG A 43 2.24 -14.42 4.02
CA ARG A 43 2.18 -13.09 4.68
C ARG A 43 0.80 -12.82 5.27
N TRP A 44 -0.29 -13.15 4.54
CA TRP A 44 -1.63 -12.91 5.03
C TRP A 44 -2.05 -13.89 6.12
N LEU A 45 -1.57 -15.13 6.08
CA LEU A 45 -1.79 -16.09 7.16
C LEU A 45 -1.09 -15.63 8.46
N ILE A 46 0.15 -15.17 8.39
CA ILE A 46 0.86 -14.58 9.54
C ILE A 46 0.10 -13.35 10.06
N ALA A 47 -0.33 -12.46 9.16
CA ALA A 47 -1.10 -11.29 9.50
C ALA A 47 -2.40 -11.65 10.23
N PHE A 48 -3.12 -12.67 9.74
CA PHE A 48 -4.35 -13.15 10.36
C PHE A 48 -4.09 -13.69 11.77
N CYS A 49 -3.12 -14.60 11.92
CA CYS A 49 -2.78 -15.17 13.21
C CYS A 49 -2.35 -14.09 14.22
N PHE A 50 -1.62 -13.06 13.76
CA PHE A 50 -1.20 -11.96 14.61
C PHE A 50 -2.36 -11.04 15.02
N LEU A 51 -3.25 -10.70 14.09
CA LEU A 51 -4.31 -9.70 14.33
C LEU A 51 -5.55 -10.28 15.01
N LEU A 52 -5.88 -11.55 14.77
CA LEU A 52 -7.09 -12.21 15.27
C LEU A 52 -7.28 -12.11 16.80
N PRO A 53 -6.25 -12.37 17.65
CA PRO A 53 -6.42 -12.29 19.11
C PRO A 53 -6.91 -10.92 19.58
N PHE A 54 -6.50 -9.83 18.92
CA PHE A 54 -6.88 -8.46 19.26
C PHE A 54 -8.26 -8.06 18.75
N THR A 55 -8.75 -8.75 17.70
CA THR A 55 -9.99 -8.36 16.99
C THR A 55 -11.15 -9.32 17.19
N TYR A 56 -10.93 -10.51 17.72
CA TYR A 56 -11.93 -11.57 17.85
C TYR A 56 -13.23 -11.10 18.54
N LYS A 57 -13.11 -10.36 19.66
CA LYS A 57 -14.29 -9.84 20.38
C LYS A 57 -15.11 -8.88 19.52
N HIS A 58 -14.45 -7.99 18.78
CA HIS A 58 -15.10 -7.05 17.87
C HIS A 58 -15.70 -7.76 16.65
N ILE A 59 -15.03 -8.77 16.09
CA ILE A 59 -15.58 -9.58 15.01
C ILE A 59 -16.89 -10.24 15.44
N LYS A 60 -16.92 -10.79 16.66
CA LYS A 60 -18.12 -11.42 17.22
C LYS A 60 -19.24 -10.41 17.45
N SER A 61 -18.96 -9.23 17.99
CA SER A 61 -19.96 -8.17 18.20
C SER A 61 -20.52 -7.64 16.88
N ASP A 62 -19.67 -7.46 15.87
CA ASP A 62 -20.03 -6.88 14.59
C ASP A 62 -20.54 -7.92 13.57
N TRP A 63 -20.74 -9.18 13.96
CA TRP A 63 -21.06 -10.28 13.06
C TRP A 63 -22.34 -10.05 12.24
N SER A 64 -23.35 -9.44 12.82
CA SER A 64 -24.59 -9.05 12.14
C SER A 64 -24.32 -8.00 11.04
N LEU A 65 -23.46 -7.02 11.31
CA LEU A 65 -23.04 -5.99 10.34
C LEU A 65 -22.29 -6.62 9.17
N TYR A 66 -21.40 -7.59 9.42
CA TYR A 66 -20.70 -8.30 8.33
C TYR A 66 -21.67 -9.07 7.44
N LYS A 67 -22.69 -9.74 8.00
CA LYS A 67 -23.73 -10.43 7.22
C LYS A 67 -24.55 -9.45 6.38
N GLN A 68 -24.97 -8.33 6.99
CA GLN A 68 -25.75 -7.30 6.32
C GLN A 68 -24.96 -6.66 5.17
N HIS A 69 -23.66 -6.42 5.36
CA HIS A 69 -22.79 -5.75 4.39
C HIS A 69 -21.80 -6.71 3.71
N LYS A 70 -22.19 -7.99 3.53
CA LYS A 70 -21.29 -9.04 3.02
C LYS A 70 -20.63 -8.70 1.68
N PHE A 71 -21.34 -8.03 0.76
CA PHE A 71 -20.79 -7.62 -0.53
C PHE A 71 -19.72 -6.53 -0.37
N PHE A 72 -19.89 -5.59 0.57
CA PHE A 72 -18.86 -4.59 0.89
C PHE A 72 -17.60 -5.26 1.44
N VAL A 73 -17.76 -6.17 2.39
CA VAL A 73 -16.66 -6.91 3.01
C VAL A 73 -15.94 -7.75 1.97
N LEU A 74 -16.68 -8.51 1.15
CA LEU A 74 -16.10 -9.38 0.12
C LEU A 74 -15.34 -8.59 -0.94
N LYS A 75 -15.94 -7.54 -1.54
CA LYS A 75 -15.29 -6.77 -2.60
C LYS A 75 -14.02 -6.06 -2.09
N THR A 76 -14.04 -5.52 -0.87
CA THR A 76 -12.87 -4.87 -0.28
C THR A 76 -11.78 -5.87 0.09
N ALA A 77 -12.12 -7.08 0.54
CA ALA A 77 -11.16 -8.15 0.78
C ALA A 77 -10.50 -8.63 -0.52
N ILE A 78 -11.31 -8.94 -1.54
CA ILE A 78 -10.81 -9.48 -2.81
C ILE A 78 -9.98 -8.43 -3.56
N VAL A 79 -10.47 -7.21 -3.71
CA VAL A 79 -9.77 -6.18 -4.52
C VAL A 79 -8.59 -5.58 -3.75
N GLY A 80 -8.80 -5.18 -2.48
CA GLY A 80 -7.78 -4.43 -1.74
C GLY A 80 -6.75 -5.30 -1.02
N VAL A 81 -7.09 -6.52 -0.64
CA VAL A 81 -6.18 -7.40 0.11
C VAL A 81 -5.64 -8.50 -0.80
N THR A 82 -6.52 -9.28 -1.42
CA THR A 82 -6.11 -10.42 -2.26
C THR A 82 -5.48 -9.96 -3.57
N ALA A 83 -6.25 -9.32 -4.46
CA ALA A 83 -5.81 -8.99 -5.81
C ALA A 83 -4.65 -8.00 -5.82
N PHE A 84 -4.75 -6.89 -5.08
CA PHE A 84 -3.70 -5.88 -5.05
C PHE A 84 -2.33 -6.48 -4.75
N ASN A 85 -2.19 -7.20 -3.64
CA ASN A 85 -0.88 -7.72 -3.22
C ASN A 85 -0.38 -8.84 -4.12
N THR A 86 -1.26 -9.74 -4.55
CA THR A 86 -0.90 -10.83 -5.45
C THR A 86 -0.41 -10.29 -6.80
N LEU A 87 -1.11 -9.29 -7.36
CA LEU A 87 -0.71 -8.65 -8.61
C LEU A 87 0.61 -7.87 -8.45
N VAL A 88 0.83 -7.18 -7.31
CA VAL A 88 2.12 -6.53 -7.05
C VAL A 88 3.25 -7.56 -7.08
N TYR A 89 3.14 -8.66 -6.35
CA TYR A 89 4.20 -9.66 -6.32
C TYR A 89 4.38 -10.36 -7.67
N LEU A 90 3.28 -10.69 -8.35
CA LEU A 90 3.35 -11.27 -9.70
C LEU A 90 4.04 -10.30 -10.67
N GLY A 91 3.69 -9.03 -10.64
CA GLY A 91 4.31 -8.00 -11.48
C GLY A 91 5.80 -7.80 -11.18
N LEU A 92 6.22 -7.87 -9.89
CA LEU A 92 7.62 -7.73 -9.48
C LEU A 92 8.54 -8.83 -10.03
N HIS A 93 8.01 -9.96 -10.48
CA HIS A 93 8.79 -10.98 -11.20
C HIS A 93 9.15 -10.52 -12.61
N GLY A 94 8.30 -9.71 -13.26
CA GLY A 94 8.47 -9.21 -14.62
C GLY A 94 8.91 -7.76 -14.73
N THR A 95 9.05 -7.01 -13.62
CA THR A 95 9.45 -5.60 -13.65
C THR A 95 10.53 -5.26 -12.64
N THR A 96 11.08 -4.04 -12.75
CA THR A 96 12.05 -3.51 -11.78
C THR A 96 11.34 -2.89 -10.57
N ALA A 97 12.04 -2.82 -9.42
CA ALA A 97 11.51 -2.11 -8.25
C ALA A 97 11.30 -0.61 -8.56
N THR A 98 12.15 -0.02 -9.40
CA THR A 98 12.05 1.37 -9.85
C THR A 98 10.74 1.60 -10.61
N ASN A 99 10.43 0.76 -11.60
CA ASN A 99 9.18 0.85 -12.35
C ASN A 99 7.96 0.64 -11.45
N ALA A 100 8.01 -0.35 -10.56
CA ALA A 100 6.92 -0.61 -9.63
C ALA A 100 6.66 0.58 -8.68
N LEU A 101 7.71 1.26 -8.20
CA LEU A 101 7.57 2.47 -7.38
C LEU A 101 7.05 3.67 -8.17
N LEU A 102 7.48 3.85 -9.45
CA LEU A 102 6.91 4.84 -10.36
C LEU A 102 5.41 4.62 -10.56
N LEU A 103 5.02 3.39 -10.86
CA LEU A 103 3.62 3.02 -11.04
C LEU A 103 2.83 3.21 -9.73
N ASN A 104 3.42 2.86 -8.59
CA ASN A 104 2.78 3.09 -7.30
C ASN A 104 2.51 4.58 -7.02
N SER A 105 3.32 5.49 -7.53
CA SER A 105 3.08 6.93 -7.41
C SER A 105 1.87 7.43 -8.21
N THR A 106 1.31 6.61 -9.10
CA THR A 106 0.05 6.93 -9.79
C THR A 106 -1.19 6.76 -8.89
N VAL A 107 -1.08 6.04 -7.78
CA VAL A 107 -2.21 5.75 -6.88
C VAL A 107 -2.97 7.00 -6.42
N PRO A 108 -2.34 8.07 -5.94
CA PRO A 108 -3.06 9.28 -5.56
C PRO A 108 -3.81 9.94 -6.72
N VAL A 109 -3.22 9.88 -7.92
CA VAL A 109 -3.85 10.38 -9.16
C VAL A 109 -5.10 9.56 -9.47
N LEU A 110 -4.99 8.22 -9.41
CA LEU A 110 -6.12 7.30 -9.63
C LEU A 110 -7.24 7.50 -8.60
N ILE A 111 -6.89 7.71 -7.31
CA ILE A 111 -7.88 8.00 -6.26
C ILE A 111 -8.63 9.30 -6.59
N ILE A 112 -7.94 10.35 -7.02
CA ILE A 112 -8.56 11.62 -7.42
C ILE A 112 -9.42 11.43 -8.66
N LEU A 113 -8.87 10.79 -9.70
CA LEU A 113 -9.58 10.55 -10.96
C LEU A 113 -10.88 9.75 -10.74
N PHE A 114 -10.80 8.62 -10.04
CA PHE A 114 -11.97 7.81 -9.73
C PHE A 114 -12.91 8.49 -8.73
N GLY A 115 -12.38 9.29 -7.81
CA GLY A 115 -13.16 10.15 -6.92
C GLY A 115 -14.01 11.16 -7.68
N LEU A 116 -13.45 11.78 -8.72
CA LEU A 116 -14.17 12.68 -9.62
C LEU A 116 -15.23 11.94 -10.45
N LEU A 117 -14.82 10.85 -11.13
CA LEU A 117 -15.66 10.15 -12.10
C LEU A 117 -16.84 9.43 -11.43
N PHE A 118 -16.59 8.72 -10.33
CA PHE A 118 -17.60 7.84 -9.71
C PHE A 118 -18.28 8.43 -8.48
N TYR A 119 -17.61 9.36 -7.77
CA TYR A 119 -18.12 9.93 -6.52
C TYR A 119 -18.40 11.42 -6.59
N LYS A 120 -18.26 12.05 -7.78
CA LYS A 120 -18.50 13.49 -8.00
C LYS A 120 -17.77 14.38 -6.98
N GLN A 121 -16.58 13.96 -6.54
CA GLN A 121 -15.76 14.72 -5.60
C GLN A 121 -15.26 15.99 -6.29
N ARG A 122 -15.21 17.09 -5.55
CA ARG A 122 -14.71 18.36 -6.11
C ARG A 122 -13.19 18.41 -6.03
N LEU A 123 -12.55 18.92 -7.08
CA LEU A 123 -11.14 19.28 -7.07
C LEU A 123 -10.98 20.64 -6.40
N TYR A 124 -10.04 20.70 -5.48
CA TYR A 124 -9.59 21.97 -4.91
C TYR A 124 -8.22 22.30 -5.45
N THR A 125 -7.98 23.58 -5.76
CA THR A 125 -6.74 24.05 -6.41
C THR A 125 -5.48 23.68 -5.63
N LEU A 126 -5.46 23.95 -4.31
CA LEU A 126 -4.27 23.68 -3.50
C LEU A 126 -3.92 22.19 -3.38
N PRO A 127 -4.86 21.26 -3.10
CA PRO A 127 -4.59 19.83 -3.16
C PRO A 127 -4.08 19.36 -4.53
N THR A 128 -4.59 19.90 -5.62
CA THR A 128 -4.16 19.55 -6.97
C THR A 128 -2.73 20.02 -7.25
N ILE A 129 -2.38 21.25 -6.88
CA ILE A 129 -1.01 21.76 -6.99
C ILE A 129 -0.07 20.91 -6.12
N GLY A 130 -0.48 20.59 -4.90
CA GLY A 130 0.30 19.74 -3.99
C GLY A 130 0.53 18.32 -4.54
N LEU A 131 -0.47 17.73 -5.20
CA LEU A 131 -0.34 16.46 -5.91
C LEU A 131 0.71 16.56 -7.02
N ILE A 132 0.64 17.58 -7.88
CA ILE A 132 1.58 17.76 -8.99
C ILE A 132 3.01 17.93 -8.47
N LEU A 133 3.19 18.77 -7.45
CA LEU A 133 4.52 18.96 -6.83
C LEU A 133 5.07 17.66 -6.23
N SER A 134 4.24 16.91 -5.52
CA SER A 134 4.69 15.63 -4.94
C SER A 134 4.98 14.58 -6.00
N LEU A 135 4.25 14.55 -7.13
CA LEU A 135 4.56 13.69 -8.28
C LEU A 135 5.90 14.04 -8.92
N ILE A 136 6.19 15.34 -9.11
CA ILE A 136 7.48 15.79 -9.62
C ILE A 136 8.59 15.37 -8.66
N GLY A 137 8.39 15.50 -7.35
CA GLY A 137 9.35 15.06 -6.33
C GLY A 137 9.61 13.56 -6.38
N VAL A 138 8.56 12.73 -6.51
CA VAL A 138 8.69 11.28 -6.68
C VAL A 138 9.46 10.96 -7.96
N ALA A 139 9.08 11.55 -9.09
CA ALA A 139 9.77 11.36 -10.36
C ALA A 139 11.25 11.73 -10.28
N THR A 140 11.59 12.82 -9.58
CA THR A 140 12.98 13.26 -9.36
C THR A 140 13.80 12.21 -8.58
N ILE A 141 13.25 11.65 -7.50
CA ILE A 141 13.93 10.60 -6.72
C ILE A 141 14.14 9.34 -7.57
N ILE A 142 13.07 8.85 -8.19
CA ILE A 142 13.06 7.55 -8.87
C ILE A 142 13.91 7.60 -10.16
N SER A 143 13.97 8.75 -10.85
CA SER A 143 14.82 8.95 -12.02
C SER A 143 16.27 9.22 -11.70
N ASN A 144 16.67 9.29 -10.43
CA ASN A 144 17.99 9.74 -10.00
C ASN A 144 18.35 11.14 -10.52
N GLY A 145 17.36 12.02 -10.67
CA GLY A 145 17.52 13.36 -11.24
C GLY A 145 17.79 13.38 -12.74
N ASN A 146 17.72 12.25 -13.42
CA ASN A 146 17.98 12.14 -14.86
C ASN A 146 16.68 11.97 -15.65
N LEU A 147 16.28 13.01 -16.38
CA LEU A 147 15.07 13.00 -17.21
C LEU A 147 15.09 11.89 -18.26
N GLN A 148 16.26 11.52 -18.79
CA GLN A 148 16.41 10.45 -19.77
C GLN A 148 15.91 9.11 -19.24
N THR A 149 16.02 8.85 -17.93
CA THR A 149 15.48 7.65 -17.30
C THR A 149 13.95 7.57 -17.42
N LEU A 150 13.26 8.71 -17.36
CA LEU A 150 11.80 8.78 -17.52
C LEU A 150 11.41 8.69 -19.01
N ILE A 151 12.19 9.30 -19.91
CA ILE A 151 11.93 9.26 -21.36
C ILE A 151 12.16 7.84 -21.90
N ASN A 152 13.19 7.15 -21.42
CA ASN A 152 13.52 5.79 -21.83
C ASN A 152 12.72 4.72 -21.08
N PHE A 153 11.67 5.12 -20.36
CA PHE A 153 10.80 4.17 -19.66
C PHE A 153 10.13 3.24 -20.67
N SER A 154 10.49 1.98 -20.63
CA SER A 154 9.91 0.94 -21.50
C SER A 154 8.93 0.10 -20.69
N PHE A 155 7.68 0.06 -21.15
CA PHE A 155 6.67 -0.80 -20.56
C PHE A 155 6.94 -2.27 -20.86
N ASN A 156 6.86 -3.11 -19.85
CA ASN A 156 6.91 -4.55 -19.96
C ASN A 156 5.62 -5.18 -19.37
N PRO A 157 5.34 -6.47 -19.60
CA PRO A 157 4.13 -7.10 -19.08
C PRO A 157 3.99 -7.02 -17.55
N GLY A 158 5.09 -7.05 -16.80
CA GLY A 158 5.09 -6.89 -15.35
C GLY A 158 4.59 -5.51 -14.90
N ASP A 159 4.92 -4.45 -15.67
CA ASP A 159 4.45 -3.09 -15.41
C ASP A 159 2.92 -2.98 -15.54
N ILE A 160 2.35 -3.65 -16.54
CA ILE A 160 0.90 -3.68 -16.73
C ILE A 160 0.21 -4.34 -15.53
N ILE A 161 0.76 -5.46 -15.05
CA ILE A 161 0.22 -6.17 -13.89
C ILE A 161 0.28 -5.28 -12.64
N VAL A 162 1.43 -4.61 -12.41
CA VAL A 162 1.57 -3.66 -11.30
C VAL A 162 0.59 -2.51 -11.44
N PHE A 163 0.39 -1.96 -12.64
CA PHE A 163 -0.56 -0.86 -12.85
C PHE A 163 -2.00 -1.27 -12.54
N VAL A 164 -2.41 -2.49 -12.92
CA VAL A 164 -3.72 -3.04 -12.53
C VAL A 164 -3.84 -3.16 -11.01
N ALA A 165 -2.75 -3.54 -10.32
CA ALA A 165 -2.74 -3.52 -8.86
C ALA A 165 -2.96 -2.10 -8.29
N MET A 166 -2.35 -1.06 -8.88
CA MET A 166 -2.57 0.33 -8.45
C MET A 166 -4.03 0.76 -8.63
N ILE A 167 -4.69 0.34 -9.71
CA ILE A 167 -6.12 0.54 -9.91
C ILE A 167 -6.93 -0.13 -8.79
N CYS A 168 -6.62 -1.39 -8.46
CA CYS A 168 -7.27 -2.12 -7.37
C CYS A 168 -7.12 -1.37 -6.04
N TRP A 169 -5.92 -0.86 -5.74
CA TRP A 169 -5.66 -0.11 -4.51
C TRP A 169 -6.43 1.22 -4.44
N ALA A 170 -6.47 1.95 -5.55
CA ALA A 170 -7.23 3.20 -5.62
C ALA A 170 -8.73 2.98 -5.40
N ILE A 171 -9.30 1.95 -6.03
CA ILE A 171 -10.71 1.57 -5.84
C ILE A 171 -10.97 1.13 -4.39
N TYR A 172 -10.13 0.27 -3.83
CA TYR A 172 -10.21 -0.15 -2.43
C TYR A 172 -10.20 1.06 -1.49
N THR A 173 -9.28 2.00 -1.69
CA THR A 173 -9.15 3.20 -0.87
C THR A 173 -10.43 4.04 -0.88
N LEU A 174 -11.05 4.21 -2.04
CA LEU A 174 -12.32 4.92 -2.17
C LEU A 174 -13.48 4.16 -1.49
N TRP A 175 -13.56 2.84 -1.64
CA TRP A 175 -14.58 2.03 -0.96
C TRP A 175 -14.43 2.06 0.56
N MET A 176 -13.20 2.07 1.09
CA MET A 176 -12.97 2.13 2.53
C MET A 176 -13.47 3.43 3.18
N LYS A 177 -13.68 4.51 2.40
CA LYS A 177 -14.40 5.71 2.90
C LYS A 177 -15.84 5.38 3.32
N SER A 178 -16.49 4.49 2.58
CA SER A 178 -17.89 4.07 2.79
C SER A 178 -18.04 2.87 3.73
N THR A 179 -17.08 2.66 4.64
CA THR A 179 -17.20 1.62 5.66
C THR A 179 -18.48 1.84 6.47
N PRO A 180 -19.36 0.80 6.63
CA PRO A 180 -20.59 0.92 7.37
C PRO A 180 -20.41 1.46 8.78
N GLN A 181 -21.36 2.31 9.22
CA GLN A 181 -21.33 2.87 10.58
C GLN A 181 -21.41 1.75 11.63
N GLY A 182 -20.70 1.92 12.74
CA GLY A 182 -20.65 0.93 13.82
C GLY A 182 -19.67 -0.22 13.58
N MET A 183 -19.18 -0.43 12.35
CA MET A 183 -18.21 -1.49 12.05
C MET A 183 -16.80 -1.10 12.52
N ASN A 184 -16.20 -1.91 13.38
CA ASN A 184 -14.82 -1.69 13.83
C ASN A 184 -13.84 -1.91 12.68
N ARG A 185 -13.08 -0.88 12.30
CA ARG A 185 -12.19 -0.90 11.13
C ARG A 185 -11.03 -1.88 11.28
N THR A 186 -10.49 -2.03 12.47
CA THR A 186 -9.41 -2.99 12.75
C THR A 186 -9.92 -4.43 12.64
N ALA A 187 -11.12 -4.69 13.16
CA ALA A 187 -11.78 -5.99 13.03
C ALA A 187 -12.20 -6.28 11.58
N LEU A 188 -12.65 -5.27 10.83
CA LEU A 188 -12.90 -5.39 9.40
C LEU A 188 -11.63 -5.80 8.64
N THR A 189 -10.48 -5.19 8.95
CA THR A 189 -9.20 -5.58 8.35
C THR A 189 -8.89 -7.06 8.63
N SER A 190 -9.13 -7.55 9.85
CA SER A 190 -8.94 -8.97 10.18
C SER A 190 -9.86 -9.90 9.37
N VAL A 191 -11.13 -9.51 9.18
CA VAL A 191 -12.07 -10.29 8.34
C VAL A 191 -11.66 -10.26 6.87
N GLN A 192 -11.21 -9.11 6.35
CA GLN A 192 -10.71 -9.00 4.99
C GLN A 192 -9.47 -9.89 4.78
N ILE A 193 -8.56 -9.93 5.75
CA ILE A 193 -7.39 -10.82 5.72
C ILE A 193 -7.81 -12.29 5.74
N ALA A 194 -8.79 -12.68 6.57
CA ALA A 194 -9.31 -14.05 6.61
C ALA A 194 -9.85 -14.49 5.24
N ILE A 195 -10.63 -13.62 4.57
CA ILE A 195 -11.14 -13.88 3.23
C ILE A 195 -9.99 -14.00 2.23
N ALA A 196 -8.97 -13.14 2.33
CA ALA A 196 -7.80 -13.20 1.46
C ALA A 196 -7.03 -14.52 1.64
N VAL A 197 -6.84 -14.99 2.86
CA VAL A 197 -6.20 -16.29 3.15
C VAL A 197 -6.97 -17.43 2.49
N ILE A 198 -8.31 -17.45 2.63
CA ILE A 198 -9.17 -18.45 2.00
C ILE A 198 -9.05 -18.40 0.46
N ALA A 199 -9.06 -17.21 -0.13
CA ALA A 199 -8.98 -17.01 -1.57
C ALA A 199 -7.59 -17.37 -2.14
N LEU A 200 -6.52 -17.13 -1.38
CA LEU A 200 -5.15 -17.42 -1.78
C LEU A 200 -4.74 -18.89 -1.56
N PHE A 201 -5.44 -19.59 -0.69
CA PHE A 201 -5.12 -20.99 -0.36
C PHE A 201 -5.02 -21.90 -1.60
N PRO A 202 -6.02 -21.94 -2.52
CA PRO A 202 -5.91 -22.75 -3.73
C PRO A 202 -4.79 -22.29 -4.67
N LEU A 203 -4.50 -20.99 -4.74
CA LEU A 203 -3.41 -20.45 -5.58
C LEU A 203 -2.04 -20.85 -5.01
N TRP A 204 -1.88 -20.81 -3.70
CA TRP A 204 -0.69 -21.32 -3.03
C TRP A 204 -0.49 -22.82 -3.26
N LEU A 205 -1.55 -23.63 -3.13
CA LEU A 205 -1.48 -25.06 -3.40
C LEU A 205 -1.04 -25.36 -4.84
N TRP A 206 -1.59 -24.61 -5.79
CA TRP A 206 -1.25 -24.75 -7.20
C TRP A 206 0.21 -24.39 -7.49
N GLU A 207 0.72 -23.29 -6.93
CA GLU A 207 2.09 -22.82 -7.16
C GLU A 207 3.12 -23.68 -6.45
N SER A 208 2.90 -24.04 -5.20
CA SER A 208 3.90 -24.66 -4.32
C SER A 208 3.78 -26.18 -4.19
N GLY A 209 2.70 -26.79 -4.71
CA GLY A 209 2.41 -28.19 -4.44
C GLY A 209 2.26 -28.49 -2.94
N ALA A 210 1.76 -27.52 -2.15
CA ALA A 210 1.63 -27.56 -0.70
C ALA A 210 2.96 -27.59 0.09
N GLN A 211 4.07 -27.14 -0.51
CA GLN A 211 5.34 -27.01 0.21
C GLN A 211 5.25 -25.95 1.31
N LEU A 212 5.59 -26.35 2.53
CA LEU A 212 5.63 -25.45 3.68
C LEU A 212 6.88 -24.57 3.65
N PRO A 213 6.83 -23.34 4.20
CA PRO A 213 7.96 -22.41 4.22
C PRO A 213 9.11 -22.85 5.16
N ILE A 214 9.04 -24.06 5.70
CA ILE A 214 10.07 -24.64 6.58
C ILE A 214 11.41 -24.74 5.85
N TYR A 215 11.37 -24.99 4.53
CA TYR A 215 12.57 -25.11 3.68
C TYR A 215 13.21 -23.78 3.32
N LEU A 216 12.56 -22.66 3.62
CA LEU A 216 13.12 -21.34 3.38
C LEU A 216 14.33 -21.10 4.29
N ASN A 217 15.31 -20.37 3.77
CA ASN A 217 16.44 -19.91 4.56
C ASN A 217 15.99 -18.91 5.66
N SER A 218 16.84 -18.62 6.63
CA SER A 218 16.52 -17.76 7.77
C SER A 218 16.14 -16.34 7.34
N ASN A 219 16.76 -15.80 6.27
CA ASN A 219 16.47 -14.46 5.76
C ASN A 219 15.06 -14.40 5.15
N ALA A 220 14.65 -15.40 4.38
CA ALA A 220 13.31 -15.48 3.81
C ALA A 220 12.23 -15.64 4.89
N LYS A 221 12.51 -16.38 5.98
CA LYS A 221 11.61 -16.48 7.13
C LYS A 221 11.44 -15.15 7.85
N LEU A 222 12.54 -14.41 8.09
CA LEU A 222 12.50 -13.07 8.68
C LEU A 222 11.76 -12.08 7.78
N ALA A 223 11.98 -12.18 6.47
CA ALA A 223 11.26 -11.39 5.48
C ALA A 223 9.74 -11.64 5.55
N LEU A 224 9.32 -12.92 5.63
CA LEU A 224 7.91 -13.29 5.79
C LEU A 224 7.30 -12.72 7.08
N LEU A 225 8.01 -12.79 8.20
CA LEU A 225 7.54 -12.20 9.46
C LEU A 225 7.39 -10.69 9.34
N TYR A 226 8.38 -10.00 8.76
CA TYR A 226 8.30 -8.58 8.52
C TYR A 226 7.09 -8.22 7.65
N VAL A 227 6.96 -8.83 6.46
CA VAL A 227 5.88 -8.49 5.52
C VAL A 227 4.50 -8.90 6.07
N GLY A 228 4.44 -9.94 6.89
CA GLY A 228 3.20 -10.39 7.54
C GLY A 228 2.72 -9.41 8.63
N ILE A 229 3.61 -8.83 9.41
CA ILE A 229 3.23 -7.99 10.54
C ILE A 229 3.18 -6.50 10.15
N PHE A 230 4.30 -5.92 9.72
CA PHE A 230 4.41 -4.48 9.55
C PHE A 230 3.60 -3.94 8.35
N PRO A 231 3.86 -4.33 7.10
CA PRO A 231 3.11 -3.81 5.96
C PRO A 231 1.71 -4.42 5.82
N SER A 232 1.43 -5.60 6.40
CA SER A 232 0.12 -6.26 6.27
C SER A 232 -0.84 -5.91 7.40
N VAL A 233 -0.40 -5.82 8.66
CA VAL A 233 -1.27 -5.48 9.79
C VAL A 233 -1.16 -4.01 10.11
N ILE A 234 0.02 -3.55 10.52
CA ILE A 234 0.17 -2.19 11.06
C ILE A 234 -0.16 -1.16 9.99
N ALA A 235 0.42 -1.30 8.78
CA ALA A 235 0.18 -0.36 7.71
C ALA A 235 -1.30 -0.34 7.26
N TYR A 236 -1.94 -1.50 7.09
CA TYR A 236 -3.36 -1.56 6.66
C TYR A 236 -4.31 -0.99 7.71
N VAL A 237 -4.10 -1.29 8.99
CA VAL A 237 -4.90 -0.73 10.08
C VAL A 237 -4.72 0.79 10.14
N CYS A 238 -3.47 1.28 10.14
CA CYS A 238 -3.18 2.72 10.13
C CYS A 238 -3.80 3.41 8.92
N TYR A 239 -3.67 2.84 7.72
CA TYR A 239 -4.22 3.39 6.49
C TYR A 239 -5.76 3.46 6.53
N SER A 240 -6.43 2.40 6.98
CA SER A 240 -7.88 2.36 7.14
C SER A 240 -8.37 3.40 8.15
N LEU A 241 -7.66 3.58 9.27
CA LEU A 241 -7.96 4.60 10.27
C LEU A 241 -7.68 6.02 9.74
N ALA A 242 -6.61 6.21 8.96
CA ALA A 242 -6.32 7.49 8.31
C ALA A 242 -7.44 7.89 7.34
N ILE A 243 -7.93 6.97 6.50
CA ILE A 243 -9.06 7.21 5.59
C ILE A 243 -10.30 7.69 6.36
N SER A 244 -10.56 7.14 7.55
CA SER A 244 -11.72 7.56 8.35
C SER A 244 -11.58 8.97 8.91
N ARG A 245 -10.35 9.44 9.15
CA ARG A 245 -10.07 10.75 9.76
C ARG A 245 -9.96 11.87 8.76
N VAL A 246 -9.23 11.64 7.66
CA VAL A 246 -8.86 12.69 6.69
C VAL A 246 -9.33 12.39 5.26
N GLY A 247 -9.98 11.27 5.05
CA GLY A 247 -10.50 10.86 3.74
C GLY A 247 -9.46 10.19 2.82
N PRO A 248 -9.93 9.60 1.71
CA PRO A 248 -9.11 8.80 0.81
C PRO A 248 -8.07 9.63 0.04
N MET A 249 -8.40 10.86 -0.35
CA MET A 249 -7.52 11.69 -1.18
C MET A 249 -6.24 12.06 -0.45
N LEU A 250 -6.35 12.64 0.76
CA LEU A 250 -5.18 13.00 1.56
C LEU A 250 -4.42 11.76 2.02
N THR A 251 -5.11 10.70 2.46
CA THR A 251 -4.46 9.44 2.86
C THR A 251 -3.68 8.84 1.70
N GLY A 252 -4.27 8.82 0.49
CA GLY A 252 -3.60 8.33 -0.71
C GLY A 252 -2.36 9.16 -1.07
N LEU A 253 -2.43 10.48 -0.94
CA LEU A 253 -1.29 11.36 -1.26
C LEU A 253 -0.05 11.08 -0.41
N PHE A 254 -0.23 10.64 0.85
CA PHE A 254 0.89 10.27 1.72
C PHE A 254 1.67 9.04 1.22
N ILE A 255 1.14 8.26 0.27
CA ILE A 255 1.88 7.17 -0.40
C ILE A 255 3.15 7.70 -1.09
N HIS A 256 3.17 8.97 -1.53
CA HIS A 256 4.35 9.61 -2.09
C HIS A 256 5.54 9.70 -1.11
N LEU A 257 5.35 9.42 0.17
CA LEU A 257 6.46 9.25 1.12
C LEU A 257 7.22 7.92 0.94
N MET A 258 6.68 6.95 0.20
CA MET A 258 7.40 5.67 0.01
C MET A 258 8.79 5.83 -0.61
N PRO A 259 9.00 6.59 -1.69
CA PRO A 259 10.34 6.84 -2.21
C PRO A 259 11.24 7.56 -1.20
N VAL A 260 10.70 8.47 -0.40
CA VAL A 260 11.46 9.17 0.66
C VAL A 260 11.98 8.17 1.68
N PHE A 261 11.10 7.30 2.18
CA PHE A 261 11.50 6.23 3.10
C PHE A 261 12.43 5.21 2.44
N GLY A 262 12.24 4.92 1.15
CA GLY A 262 13.15 4.09 0.37
C GLY A 262 14.59 4.64 0.40
N VAL A 263 14.76 5.92 0.13
CA VAL A 263 16.07 6.61 0.21
C VAL A 263 16.66 6.55 1.61
N ILE A 264 15.85 6.81 2.64
CA ILE A 264 16.33 6.77 4.04
C ILE A 264 16.77 5.34 4.42
N LEU A 265 15.96 4.33 4.07
CA LEU A 265 16.28 2.94 4.36
C LEU A 265 17.54 2.48 3.61
N ALA A 266 17.71 2.87 2.34
CA ALA A 266 18.90 2.58 1.56
C ALA A 266 20.17 3.25 2.16
N ALA A 267 20.07 4.50 2.58
CA ALA A 267 21.16 5.20 3.23
C ALA A 267 21.56 4.55 4.56
N VAL A 268 20.60 4.16 5.40
CA VAL A 268 20.85 3.59 6.73
C VAL A 268 21.35 2.15 6.65
N PHE A 269 20.70 1.30 5.84
CA PHE A 269 20.97 -0.14 5.83
C PHE A 269 21.91 -0.58 4.72
N ALA A 270 21.87 0.06 3.54
CA ALA A 270 22.75 -0.25 2.42
C ALA A 270 23.95 0.71 2.31
N LYS A 271 24.06 1.71 3.20
CA LYS A 271 25.11 2.74 3.20
C LYS A 271 25.22 3.51 1.85
N GLU A 272 24.08 3.65 1.16
CA GLU A 272 24.02 4.40 -0.09
C GLU A 272 24.16 5.91 0.18
N SER A 273 24.83 6.61 -0.74
CA SER A 273 25.05 8.06 -0.63
C SER A 273 23.78 8.84 -0.95
N ILE A 274 23.45 9.84 -0.13
CA ILE A 274 22.36 10.78 -0.42
C ILE A 274 22.89 11.84 -1.39
N HIS A 275 22.27 11.94 -2.57
CA HIS A 275 22.61 12.90 -3.61
C HIS A 275 21.66 14.11 -3.60
N ALA A 276 22.02 15.19 -4.31
CA ALA A 276 21.23 16.42 -4.38
C ALA A 276 19.80 16.18 -4.89
N TYR A 277 19.60 15.29 -5.87
CA TYR A 277 18.28 14.97 -6.38
C TYR A 277 17.36 14.30 -5.34
N HIS A 278 17.92 13.55 -4.39
CA HIS A 278 17.14 13.03 -3.26
C HIS A 278 16.60 14.17 -2.40
N LEU A 279 17.44 15.14 -2.05
CA LEU A 279 17.04 16.29 -1.22
C LEU A 279 15.98 17.15 -1.92
N ILE A 280 16.16 17.42 -3.22
CA ILE A 280 15.20 18.17 -4.04
C ILE A 280 13.85 17.42 -4.07
N GLY A 281 13.86 16.13 -4.37
CA GLY A 281 12.63 15.32 -4.43
C GLY A 281 11.93 15.24 -3.09
N ILE A 282 12.66 15.03 -1.99
CA ILE A 282 12.10 15.04 -0.62
C ILE A 282 11.46 16.39 -0.30
N ALA A 283 12.11 17.51 -0.63
CA ALA A 283 11.57 18.84 -0.41
C ALA A 283 10.29 19.08 -1.20
N LEU A 284 10.24 18.68 -2.47
CA LEU A 284 9.04 18.79 -3.31
C LEU A 284 7.88 17.94 -2.78
N ILE A 285 8.14 16.70 -2.33
CA ILE A 285 7.13 15.84 -1.73
C ILE A 285 6.60 16.46 -0.44
N ALA A 286 7.49 16.88 0.47
CA ALA A 286 7.10 17.49 1.73
C ALA A 286 6.25 18.75 1.52
N PHE A 287 6.68 19.63 0.61
CA PHE A 287 5.93 20.85 0.29
C PHE A 287 4.56 20.54 -0.34
N GLY A 288 4.50 19.58 -1.26
CA GLY A 288 3.27 19.12 -1.88
C GLY A 288 2.27 18.56 -0.85
N LEU A 289 2.75 17.76 0.11
CA LEU A 289 1.93 17.21 1.19
C LEU A 289 1.42 18.32 2.12
N ILE A 290 2.27 19.28 2.50
CA ILE A 290 1.89 20.42 3.34
C ILE A 290 0.80 21.24 2.63
N LEU A 291 0.97 21.52 1.35
CA LEU A 291 0.03 22.30 0.56
C LEU A 291 -1.33 21.60 0.46
N SER A 292 -1.33 20.30 0.20
CA SER A 292 -2.56 19.48 0.12
C SER A 292 -3.28 19.36 1.47
N SER A 293 -2.55 19.31 2.58
CA SER A 293 -3.14 19.18 3.92
C SER A 293 -3.85 20.44 4.40
N ARG A 294 -3.61 21.58 3.77
CA ARG A 294 -4.20 22.88 4.17
C ARG A 294 -5.69 23.01 3.82
N HIS A 295 -6.22 22.18 2.95
CA HIS A 295 -7.60 22.22 2.45
C HIS A 295 -8.41 20.94 2.66
N SER A 296 -7.92 20.03 3.49
CA SER A 296 -8.59 18.77 3.85
C SER A 296 -9.45 18.89 5.09
#